data_523e6d26cce38e9c67ced1259a2dc587
#
_entry.id   523e6d26cce38e9c67ced1259a2dc587
#
_cell.length_a   1.000
_cell.length_b   1.000
_cell.length_c   1.000
_cell.angle_alpha   90.00
_cell.angle_beta   90.00
_cell.angle_gamma   90.00
#
_symmetry.space_group_name_H-M   'P 1'
#
loop_
_entity.id
_entity.type
_entity.pdbx_description
1 polymer ?
#
loop_
_entity_poly.entity_id
_entity_poly.type
_entity_poly.pdbx_seq_one_letter_code
_entity_poly.pdbx_strand_id
1 'polypeptide(L)'
;MSLFEFTDRVGRVSPSATLAICNEASALESQGVDVVDLSVGEPDFDTPENVKRAAHDALDAGKTGYTPSPGIPALREAIAEKLRADGLDHDAEDVMVTPGGKQALYEVFQTLIGEGDEVALIDPAWVSYEAMTKLAGGSLTRVDTTPYGFHLEGALDDLQAAVSDDTDLLVVNSPGNPHGMVYTDAALEGVRDLAVDHDTTVVSDELYQQIVHDGREMTSLGSLSGMGDRTITLNGFSKAYAMTGWRLGYFAGPAELVSEAGKVHGHSVSCATNFVQHAGVEALRNTDEAVAEMAAAFERRRDTLVAELADRGVDVPAPEGAFYLMLPVAEDDQAWCETAIGEAHVATVPGSAFGTPGYARLSYANSTERLLEAFDRLEAHDLLTAGV
;
A
#
# COMPACT_ATOMS: atom_id res chain seq x y z
N MET A 1 27.88 24.22 -11.00
CA MET A 1 27.56 23.39 -12.19
C MET A 1 27.68 21.95 -11.75
N SER A 2 26.63 21.14 -12.01
CA SER A 2 26.68 19.70 -11.78
C SER A 2 27.72 19.06 -12.71
N LEU A 3 28.50 18.12 -12.17
CA LEU A 3 29.44 17.32 -12.96
C LEU A 3 28.75 16.16 -13.74
N PHE A 4 27.45 15.95 -13.44
CA PHE A 4 26.67 14.83 -13.99
C PHE A 4 25.53 15.35 -14.84
N GLU A 5 25.29 14.72 -15.97
CA GLU A 5 24.07 14.80 -16.75
C GLU A 5 23.16 13.64 -16.32
N PHE A 6 21.99 13.97 -15.83
CA PHE A 6 21.00 12.97 -15.41
C PHE A 6 20.09 12.63 -16.59
N THR A 7 19.60 11.40 -16.62
CA THR A 7 18.62 10.98 -17.64
C THR A 7 17.29 11.67 -17.40
N ASP A 8 16.52 11.93 -18.47
CA ASP A 8 15.18 12.52 -18.40
C ASP A 8 14.25 11.71 -17.49
N ARG A 9 14.42 10.39 -17.43
CA ARG A 9 13.68 9.48 -16.55
C ARG A 9 13.71 9.92 -15.10
N VAL A 10 14.88 10.30 -14.56
CA VAL A 10 15.01 10.74 -13.15
C VAL A 10 14.35 12.10 -12.94
N GLY A 11 14.37 12.97 -13.96
CA GLY A 11 13.72 14.28 -13.91
C GLY A 11 12.17 14.24 -13.91
N ARG A 12 11.59 13.08 -14.27
CA ARG A 12 10.13 12.89 -14.30
C ARG A 12 9.51 12.68 -12.92
N VAL A 13 10.31 12.36 -11.90
CA VAL A 13 9.84 12.02 -10.56
C VAL A 13 10.41 12.97 -9.51
N SER A 14 9.58 13.27 -8.51
CA SER A 14 9.97 14.02 -7.32
C SER A 14 10.33 13.08 -6.15
N PRO A 15 11.07 13.54 -5.14
CA PRO A 15 11.22 12.80 -3.90
C PRO A 15 9.85 12.45 -3.30
N SER A 16 9.75 11.30 -2.64
CA SER A 16 8.51 10.86 -1.99
C SER A 16 8.12 11.85 -0.87
N ALA A 17 6.93 12.44 -0.95
CA ALA A 17 6.38 13.33 0.07
C ALA A 17 6.32 12.65 1.45
N THR A 18 5.90 11.38 1.50
CA THR A 18 5.87 10.60 2.74
C THR A 18 7.27 10.50 3.38
N LEU A 19 8.31 10.20 2.58
CA LEU A 19 9.67 10.11 3.10
C LEU A 19 10.23 11.48 3.53
N ALA A 20 9.83 12.55 2.87
CA ALA A 20 10.25 13.90 3.25
C ALA A 20 9.73 14.26 4.66
N ILE A 21 8.45 14.03 4.92
CA ILE A 21 7.84 14.26 6.24
C ILE A 21 8.48 13.36 7.32
N CYS A 22 8.68 12.06 7.05
CA CYS A 22 9.36 11.16 7.99
C CYS A 22 10.77 11.64 8.34
N ASN A 23 11.53 12.15 7.36
CA ASN A 23 12.86 12.70 7.59
C ASN A 23 12.82 13.98 8.43
N GLU A 24 11.82 14.84 8.22
CA GLU A 24 11.62 16.06 9.02
C GLU A 24 11.25 15.72 10.45
N ALA A 25 10.31 14.80 10.69
CA ALA A 25 9.96 14.30 12.02
C ALA A 25 11.22 13.77 12.75
N SER A 26 11.98 12.89 12.10
CA SER A 26 13.22 12.34 12.65
C SER A 26 14.28 13.43 12.94
N ALA A 27 14.35 14.47 12.12
CA ALA A 27 15.26 15.60 12.36
C ALA A 27 14.85 16.41 13.59
N LEU A 28 13.55 16.63 13.82
CA LEU A 28 13.04 17.30 15.03
C LEU A 28 13.27 16.44 16.28
N GLU A 29 12.98 15.14 16.22
CA GLU A 29 13.25 14.20 17.31
C GLU A 29 14.74 14.18 17.71
N SER A 30 15.64 14.21 16.73
CA SER A 30 17.08 14.29 16.98
C SER A 30 17.53 15.55 17.74
N GLN A 31 16.71 16.62 17.69
CA GLN A 31 16.90 17.87 18.42
C GLN A 31 16.22 17.85 19.80
N GLY A 32 15.56 16.75 20.17
CA GLY A 32 14.88 16.57 21.44
C GLY A 32 13.44 17.06 21.45
N VAL A 33 12.85 17.34 20.29
CA VAL A 33 11.43 17.66 20.15
C VAL A 33 10.62 16.38 20.21
N ASP A 34 9.58 16.35 21.03
CA ASP A 34 8.65 15.23 21.09
C ASP A 34 7.61 15.34 19.95
N VAL A 35 7.81 14.57 18.87
CA VAL A 35 6.94 14.54 17.70
C VAL A 35 5.96 13.36 17.80
N VAL A 36 4.69 13.60 17.53
CA VAL A 36 3.72 12.51 17.27
C VAL A 36 3.73 12.22 15.79
N ASP A 37 4.46 11.16 15.39
CA ASP A 37 4.57 10.81 13.98
C ASP A 37 3.40 9.92 13.53
N LEU A 38 2.44 10.52 12.79
CA LEU A 38 1.32 9.86 12.13
C LEU A 38 1.53 9.74 10.60
N SER A 39 2.73 10.07 10.11
CA SER A 39 3.06 9.98 8.69
C SER A 39 3.52 8.59 8.27
N VAL A 40 4.03 7.80 9.21
CA VAL A 40 4.64 6.49 8.95
C VAL A 40 3.59 5.45 8.65
N GLY A 41 3.74 4.78 7.52
CA GLY A 41 2.87 3.69 7.09
C GLY A 41 3.41 2.32 7.50
N GLU A 42 3.70 2.08 8.79
CA GLU A 42 4.14 0.76 9.29
C GLU A 42 3.42 0.39 10.59
N PRO A 43 3.14 -0.91 10.80
CA PRO A 43 2.62 -1.38 12.07
C PRO A 43 3.56 -1.06 13.23
N ASP A 44 3.01 -0.61 14.36
CA ASP A 44 3.74 -0.36 15.60
C ASP A 44 3.92 -1.61 16.48
N PHE A 45 3.69 -2.77 15.90
CA PHE A 45 3.89 -4.07 16.52
C PHE A 45 5.23 -4.67 16.13
N ASP A 46 5.82 -5.42 17.04
CA ASP A 46 6.94 -6.29 16.71
C ASP A 46 6.51 -7.43 15.79
N THR A 47 7.40 -7.84 14.90
CA THR A 47 7.22 -9.10 14.16
C THR A 47 6.96 -10.26 15.12
N PRO A 48 5.97 -11.14 14.88
CA PRO A 48 5.62 -12.26 15.75
C PRO A 48 6.83 -13.15 16.08
N GLU A 49 6.89 -13.64 17.31
CA GLU A 49 8.08 -14.33 17.86
C GLU A 49 8.42 -15.62 17.11
N ASN A 50 7.41 -16.39 16.66
CA ASN A 50 7.62 -17.57 15.83
C ASN A 50 8.31 -17.24 14.51
N VAL A 51 7.95 -16.13 13.89
CA VAL A 51 8.54 -15.63 12.63
C VAL A 51 10.01 -15.23 12.84
N LYS A 52 10.29 -14.47 13.92
CA LYS A 52 11.67 -14.10 14.30
C LYS A 52 12.52 -15.36 14.54
N ARG A 53 11.99 -16.34 15.25
CA ARG A 53 12.67 -17.61 15.51
C ARG A 53 12.97 -18.37 14.23
N ALA A 54 12.03 -18.47 13.30
CA ALA A 54 12.25 -19.13 12.01
C ALA A 54 13.41 -18.51 11.21
N ALA A 55 13.58 -17.18 11.28
CA ALA A 55 14.74 -16.51 10.69
C ALA A 55 16.05 -16.87 11.39
N HIS A 56 16.07 -16.90 12.73
CA HIS A 56 17.23 -17.32 13.49
C HIS A 56 17.63 -18.77 13.17
N ASP A 57 16.68 -19.68 13.16
CA ASP A 57 16.91 -21.09 12.80
C ASP A 57 17.46 -21.23 11.37
N ALA A 58 16.97 -20.42 10.44
CA ALA A 58 17.48 -20.39 9.07
C ALA A 58 18.94 -19.87 9.01
N LEU A 59 19.28 -18.84 9.77
CA LEU A 59 20.65 -18.32 9.89
C LEU A 59 21.58 -19.39 10.47
N ASP A 60 21.18 -20.07 11.55
CA ASP A 60 21.94 -21.14 12.21
C ASP A 60 22.12 -22.34 11.27
N ALA A 61 21.14 -22.60 10.40
CA ALA A 61 21.20 -23.60 9.35
C ALA A 61 22.03 -23.18 8.11
N GLY A 62 22.67 -22.00 8.15
CA GLY A 62 23.54 -21.51 7.09
C GLY A 62 22.78 -21.04 5.82
N LYS A 63 21.51 -20.63 5.94
CA LYS A 63 20.71 -20.10 4.83
C LYS A 63 21.09 -18.64 4.49
N THR A 64 22.34 -18.43 4.10
CA THR A 64 22.94 -17.09 3.87
C THR A 64 23.41 -16.88 2.43
N GLY A 65 23.36 -17.90 1.58
CA GLY A 65 23.70 -17.81 0.15
C GLY A 65 22.51 -17.39 -0.71
N TYR A 66 22.76 -17.25 -2.02
CA TYR A 66 21.70 -16.98 -3.00
C TYR A 66 20.64 -18.09 -3.03
N THR A 67 19.42 -17.71 -3.36
CA THR A 67 18.31 -18.63 -3.63
C THR A 67 18.00 -18.66 -5.14
N PRO A 68 17.11 -19.56 -5.61
CA PRO A 68 16.48 -19.37 -6.91
C PRO A 68 15.87 -17.97 -7.01
N SER A 69 16.01 -17.35 -8.19
CA SER A 69 15.57 -15.98 -8.42
C SER A 69 14.09 -15.74 -8.04
N PRO A 70 13.13 -16.59 -8.44
CA PRO A 70 11.72 -16.36 -8.09
C PRO A 70 11.38 -16.68 -6.62
N GLY A 71 12.33 -17.10 -5.81
CA GLY A 71 12.18 -17.47 -4.41
C GLY A 71 12.37 -18.96 -4.13
N ILE A 72 12.48 -19.32 -2.83
CA ILE A 72 12.61 -20.72 -2.42
C ILE A 72 11.28 -21.47 -2.68
N PRO A 73 11.34 -22.75 -3.12
CA PRO A 73 10.12 -23.52 -3.43
C PRO A 73 9.11 -23.55 -2.29
N ALA A 74 9.58 -23.70 -1.05
CA ALA A 74 8.72 -23.76 0.12
C ALA A 74 7.91 -22.48 0.36
N LEU A 75 8.47 -21.30 0.06
CA LEU A 75 7.76 -20.03 0.19
C LEU A 75 6.77 -19.84 -0.97
N ARG A 76 7.19 -20.13 -2.20
CA ARG A 76 6.30 -20.03 -3.37
C ARG A 76 5.09 -20.94 -3.22
N GLU A 77 5.27 -22.17 -2.71
CA GLU A 77 4.17 -23.08 -2.43
C GLU A 77 3.25 -22.54 -1.31
N ALA A 78 3.81 -22.03 -0.22
CA ALA A 78 3.00 -21.43 0.87
C ALA A 78 2.20 -20.21 0.38
N ILE A 79 2.77 -19.39 -0.51
CA ILE A 79 2.06 -18.28 -1.15
C ILE A 79 0.94 -18.81 -2.06
N ALA A 80 1.21 -19.81 -2.89
CA ALA A 80 0.19 -20.42 -3.75
C ALA A 80 -0.94 -21.07 -2.93
N GLU A 81 -0.61 -21.72 -1.81
CA GLU A 81 -1.62 -22.24 -0.85
C GLU A 81 -2.55 -21.12 -0.35
N LYS A 82 -1.97 -19.97 0.05
CA LYS A 82 -2.74 -18.79 0.48
C LYS A 82 -3.60 -18.22 -0.66
N LEU A 83 -3.03 -18.04 -1.85
CA LEU A 83 -3.77 -17.51 -3.00
C LEU A 83 -4.95 -18.39 -3.38
N ARG A 84 -4.80 -19.72 -3.35
CA ARG A 84 -5.90 -20.66 -3.57
C ARG A 84 -6.98 -20.57 -2.48
N ALA A 85 -6.60 -20.33 -1.24
CA ALA A 85 -7.57 -20.07 -0.16
C ALA A 85 -8.33 -18.74 -0.36
N ASP A 86 -7.73 -17.76 -1.01
CA ASP A 86 -8.36 -16.49 -1.41
C ASP A 86 -9.17 -16.61 -2.74
N GLY A 87 -9.27 -17.80 -3.32
CA GLY A 87 -10.04 -18.05 -4.55
C GLY A 87 -9.27 -17.84 -5.86
N LEU A 88 -7.97 -17.62 -5.79
CA LEU A 88 -7.09 -17.43 -6.94
C LEU A 88 -6.49 -18.77 -7.39
N ASP A 89 -6.63 -19.10 -8.67
CA ASP A 89 -6.11 -20.35 -9.25
C ASP A 89 -4.65 -20.17 -9.70
N HIS A 90 -3.73 -20.04 -8.72
CA HIS A 90 -2.31 -19.91 -8.96
C HIS A 90 -1.53 -21.08 -8.35
N ASP A 91 -0.55 -21.53 -9.11
CA ASP A 91 0.47 -22.47 -8.65
C ASP A 91 1.77 -21.75 -8.24
N ALA A 92 2.69 -22.49 -7.61
CA ALA A 92 3.98 -21.93 -7.20
C ALA A 92 4.77 -21.31 -8.37
N GLU A 93 4.54 -21.74 -9.61
CA GLU A 93 5.21 -21.23 -10.80
C GLU A 93 4.72 -19.84 -11.21
N ASP A 94 3.51 -19.47 -10.79
CA ASP A 94 2.90 -18.16 -11.03
C ASP A 94 3.29 -17.10 -10.00
N VAL A 95 4.21 -17.42 -9.08
CA VAL A 95 4.61 -16.55 -7.97
C VAL A 95 6.05 -16.07 -8.14
N MET A 96 6.25 -14.76 -7.98
CA MET A 96 7.56 -14.10 -7.85
C MET A 96 7.71 -13.50 -6.46
N VAL A 97 8.70 -13.97 -5.70
CA VAL A 97 9.06 -13.41 -4.38
C VAL A 97 10.05 -12.28 -4.54
N THR A 98 9.78 -11.14 -3.92
CA THR A 98 10.54 -9.90 -4.09
C THR A 98 11.00 -9.31 -2.76
N PRO A 99 12.01 -8.40 -2.75
CA PRO A 99 12.38 -7.60 -1.58
C PRO A 99 11.32 -6.57 -1.19
N GLY A 100 10.13 -7.03 -0.78
CA GLY A 100 8.95 -6.26 -0.41
C GLY A 100 8.04 -5.94 -1.60
N GLY A 101 6.76 -5.62 -1.32
CA GLY A 101 5.74 -5.30 -2.33
C GLY A 101 6.11 -4.13 -3.25
N LYS A 102 6.89 -3.15 -2.75
CA LYS A 102 7.35 -2.04 -3.58
C LYS A 102 8.24 -2.51 -4.75
N GLN A 103 9.10 -3.49 -4.52
CA GLN A 103 9.93 -4.08 -5.59
C GLN A 103 9.07 -4.88 -6.56
N ALA A 104 8.06 -5.61 -6.06
CA ALA A 104 7.09 -6.31 -6.92
C ALA A 104 6.41 -5.35 -7.88
N LEU A 105 5.86 -4.24 -7.38
CA LEU A 105 5.24 -3.19 -8.22
C LEU A 105 6.24 -2.63 -9.24
N TYR A 106 7.45 -2.28 -8.79
CA TYR A 106 8.47 -1.74 -9.68
C TYR A 106 8.78 -2.70 -10.84
N GLU A 107 8.89 -3.99 -10.58
CA GLU A 107 9.16 -5.01 -11.60
C GLU A 107 7.98 -5.16 -12.57
N VAL A 108 6.75 -5.19 -12.07
CA VAL A 108 5.52 -5.24 -12.88
C VAL A 108 5.45 -4.01 -13.79
N PHE A 109 5.61 -2.80 -13.26
CA PHE A 109 5.57 -1.58 -14.06
C PHE A 109 6.68 -1.51 -15.10
N GLN A 110 7.92 -1.94 -14.76
CA GLN A 110 9.02 -1.97 -15.72
C GLN A 110 8.84 -3.07 -16.79
N THR A 111 7.99 -4.06 -16.54
CA THR A 111 7.71 -5.14 -17.50
C THR A 111 6.59 -4.79 -18.46
N LEU A 112 5.57 -4.06 -17.95
CA LEU A 112 4.33 -3.83 -18.72
C LEU A 112 4.23 -2.42 -19.30
N ILE A 113 4.94 -1.42 -18.75
CA ILE A 113 4.76 -0.01 -19.11
C ILE A 113 6.02 0.55 -19.76
N GLY A 114 5.83 1.27 -20.86
CA GLY A 114 6.85 1.98 -21.61
C GLY A 114 6.37 3.33 -22.15
N GLU A 115 7.06 3.88 -23.15
CA GLU A 115 6.68 5.15 -23.79
C GLU A 115 5.46 4.95 -24.69
N GLY A 116 4.40 5.68 -24.39
CA GLY A 116 3.12 5.65 -25.12
C GLY A 116 2.02 4.90 -24.39
N ASP A 117 2.37 4.10 -23.37
CA ASP A 117 1.40 3.33 -22.59
C ASP A 117 0.69 4.22 -21.54
N GLU A 118 -0.56 3.88 -21.23
CA GLU A 118 -1.40 4.58 -20.27
C GLU A 118 -1.70 3.72 -19.05
N VAL A 119 -1.55 4.33 -17.87
CA VAL A 119 -1.94 3.73 -16.59
C VAL A 119 -3.10 4.51 -15.98
N ALA A 120 -4.21 3.84 -15.69
CA ALA A 120 -5.31 4.40 -14.94
C ALA A 120 -5.12 4.19 -13.43
N LEU A 121 -5.27 5.27 -12.66
CA LEU A 121 -5.21 5.28 -11.20
C LEU A 121 -6.54 5.73 -10.61
N ILE A 122 -6.96 5.09 -9.54
CA ILE A 122 -8.11 5.48 -8.72
C ILE A 122 -7.60 6.30 -7.54
N ASP A 123 -7.89 7.59 -7.55
CA ASP A 123 -7.49 8.53 -6.50
C ASP A 123 -8.48 8.55 -5.33
N PRO A 124 -7.96 8.73 -4.11
CA PRO A 124 -6.56 8.93 -3.71
C PRO A 124 -5.72 7.67 -3.90
N ALA A 125 -4.58 7.80 -4.57
CA ALA A 125 -3.69 6.69 -4.91
C ALA A 125 -2.33 6.80 -4.20
N TRP A 126 -1.76 5.66 -3.79
CA TRP A 126 -0.43 5.66 -3.17
C TRP A 126 0.64 6.25 -4.12
N VAL A 127 1.40 7.21 -3.58
CA VAL A 127 2.36 8.06 -4.32
C VAL A 127 3.33 7.29 -5.25
N SER A 128 3.60 6.01 -4.98
CA SER A 128 4.57 5.25 -5.76
C SER A 128 4.02 4.74 -7.09
N TYR A 129 2.71 4.62 -7.27
CA TYR A 129 2.12 4.18 -8.55
C TYR A 129 2.42 5.21 -9.64
N GLU A 130 2.14 6.49 -9.39
CA GLU A 130 2.50 7.58 -10.29
C GLU A 130 4.00 7.61 -10.60
N ALA A 131 4.84 7.54 -9.55
CA ALA A 131 6.27 7.57 -9.72
C ALA A 131 6.79 6.40 -10.57
N MET A 132 6.25 5.19 -10.39
CA MET A 132 6.63 4.01 -11.16
C MET A 132 6.18 4.10 -12.62
N THR A 133 4.97 4.61 -12.88
CA THR A 133 4.48 4.89 -14.24
C THR A 133 5.43 5.87 -14.95
N LYS A 134 5.75 7.00 -14.33
CA LYS A 134 6.66 8.01 -14.89
C LYS A 134 8.08 7.47 -15.12
N LEU A 135 8.60 6.64 -14.20
CA LEU A 135 9.91 5.99 -14.35
C LEU A 135 9.92 4.98 -15.50
N ALA A 136 8.82 4.28 -15.73
CA ALA A 136 8.66 3.38 -16.86
C ALA A 136 8.49 4.12 -18.21
N GLY A 137 7.98 5.35 -18.17
CA GLY A 137 7.78 6.20 -19.35
C GLY A 137 6.32 6.37 -19.75
N GLY A 138 5.39 5.76 -19.01
CA GLY A 138 3.96 5.81 -19.25
C GLY A 138 3.32 7.16 -18.88
N SER A 139 2.10 7.34 -19.33
CA SER A 139 1.19 8.42 -19.00
C SER A 139 0.17 7.98 -17.95
N LEU A 140 -0.56 8.93 -17.37
CA LEU A 140 -1.53 8.69 -16.32
C LEU A 140 -2.90 9.26 -16.66
N THR A 141 -3.92 8.43 -16.46
CA THR A 141 -5.32 8.86 -16.35
C THR A 141 -5.76 8.65 -14.90
N ARG A 142 -6.53 9.57 -14.31
CA ARG A 142 -6.88 9.54 -12.89
C ARG A 142 -8.39 9.68 -12.70
N VAL A 143 -8.93 8.90 -11.76
CA VAL A 143 -10.35 8.91 -11.38
C VAL A 143 -10.45 9.28 -9.91
N ASP A 144 -11.11 10.38 -9.60
CA ASP A 144 -11.24 10.91 -8.24
C ASP A 144 -12.45 10.31 -7.52
N THR A 145 -12.22 9.61 -6.42
CA THR A 145 -13.27 9.06 -5.55
C THR A 145 -13.60 9.95 -4.36
N THR A 146 -12.92 11.09 -4.19
CA THR A 146 -13.16 12.04 -3.08
C THR A 146 -14.63 12.49 -2.98
N PRO A 147 -15.33 12.84 -4.09
CA PRO A 147 -16.73 13.26 -4.04
C PRO A 147 -17.69 12.17 -3.53
N TYR A 148 -17.23 10.92 -3.54
CA TYR A 148 -18.01 9.75 -3.13
C TYR A 148 -17.57 9.17 -1.78
N GLY A 149 -16.84 9.95 -0.97
CA GLY A 149 -16.31 9.50 0.32
C GLY A 149 -15.28 8.37 0.17
N PHE A 150 -14.54 8.37 -0.93
CA PHE A 150 -13.54 7.37 -1.30
C PHE A 150 -14.11 5.98 -1.68
N HIS A 151 -15.43 5.87 -1.85
CA HIS A 151 -16.08 4.64 -2.30
C HIS A 151 -16.11 4.54 -3.82
N LEU A 152 -15.53 3.48 -4.36
CA LEU A 152 -15.41 3.30 -5.81
C LEU A 152 -16.78 3.10 -6.50
N GLU A 153 -17.77 2.54 -5.80
CA GLU A 153 -19.13 2.36 -6.33
C GLU A 153 -19.74 3.66 -6.85
N GLY A 154 -19.47 4.77 -6.17
CA GLY A 154 -19.96 6.08 -6.59
C GLY A 154 -19.26 6.61 -7.84
N ALA A 155 -18.03 6.19 -8.09
CA ALA A 155 -17.16 6.68 -9.16
C ALA A 155 -17.10 5.71 -10.36
N LEU A 156 -17.92 4.66 -10.43
CA LEU A 156 -17.87 3.67 -11.53
C LEU A 156 -18.16 4.31 -12.89
N ASP A 157 -19.07 5.27 -12.98
CA ASP A 157 -19.34 5.99 -14.24
C ASP A 157 -18.13 6.83 -14.67
N ASP A 158 -17.42 7.45 -13.71
CA ASP A 158 -16.20 8.21 -13.98
C ASP A 158 -15.05 7.28 -14.40
N LEU A 159 -14.94 6.10 -13.76
CA LEU A 159 -13.97 5.08 -14.14
C LEU A 159 -14.25 4.56 -15.56
N GLN A 160 -15.51 4.30 -15.89
CA GLN A 160 -15.91 3.90 -17.23
C GLN A 160 -15.59 4.95 -18.29
N ALA A 161 -15.70 6.23 -17.95
CA ALA A 161 -15.35 7.31 -18.87
C ALA A 161 -13.83 7.48 -19.03
N ALA A 162 -13.05 7.05 -18.07
CA ALA A 162 -11.59 7.19 -18.02
C ALA A 162 -10.85 6.02 -18.67
N VAL A 163 -11.36 4.79 -18.50
CA VAL A 163 -10.75 3.57 -19.06
C VAL A 163 -11.21 3.37 -20.51
N SER A 164 -10.29 3.07 -21.40
CA SER A 164 -10.54 2.85 -22.82
C SER A 164 -9.64 1.75 -23.38
N ASP A 165 -9.76 1.45 -24.67
CA ASP A 165 -8.89 0.49 -25.38
C ASP A 165 -7.41 0.95 -25.42
N ASP A 166 -7.12 2.20 -25.07
CA ASP A 166 -5.78 2.77 -24.96
C ASP A 166 -5.21 2.64 -23.53
N THR A 167 -5.99 2.12 -22.58
CA THR A 167 -5.56 1.95 -21.18
C THR A 167 -4.88 0.58 -20.99
N ASP A 168 -3.55 0.57 -20.85
CA ASP A 168 -2.75 -0.65 -20.75
C ASP A 168 -2.80 -1.28 -19.37
N LEU A 169 -2.88 -0.46 -18.32
CA LEU A 169 -2.87 -0.91 -16.93
C LEU A 169 -3.84 -0.11 -16.06
N LEU A 170 -4.66 -0.81 -15.28
CA LEU A 170 -5.47 -0.24 -14.21
C LEU A 170 -4.91 -0.69 -12.85
N VAL A 171 -4.71 0.25 -11.92
CA VAL A 171 -4.26 -0.07 -10.56
C VAL A 171 -5.41 0.03 -9.58
N VAL A 172 -5.66 -1.07 -8.88
CA VAL A 172 -6.69 -1.21 -7.83
C VAL A 172 -6.00 -1.53 -6.52
N ASN A 173 -6.21 -0.71 -5.49
CA ASN A 173 -5.66 -0.94 -4.15
C ASN A 173 -6.78 -1.01 -3.12
N SER A 174 -7.03 -2.20 -2.60
CA SER A 174 -8.05 -2.45 -1.59
C SER A 174 -7.56 -3.51 -0.58
N PRO A 175 -7.65 -3.22 0.74
CA PRO A 175 -7.96 -1.94 1.39
C PRO A 175 -6.99 -0.83 0.99
N GLY A 176 -7.51 0.39 0.81
CA GLY A 176 -6.78 1.48 0.18
C GLY A 176 -5.78 2.21 1.09
N ASN A 177 -4.64 2.58 0.55
CA ASN A 177 -3.75 3.58 1.10
C ASN A 177 -3.78 4.80 0.16
N PRO A 178 -4.34 5.95 0.58
CA PRO A 178 -4.39 6.46 1.96
C PRO A 178 -5.74 6.37 2.69
N HIS A 179 -6.84 5.94 2.07
CA HIS A 179 -8.20 6.20 2.58
C HIS A 179 -8.79 5.09 3.48
N GLY A 180 -8.22 3.89 3.45
CA GLY A 180 -8.67 2.77 4.28
C GLY A 180 -10.00 2.14 3.85
N MET A 181 -10.61 2.54 2.73
CA MET A 181 -11.84 1.90 2.25
C MET A 181 -11.55 0.52 1.66
N VAL A 182 -12.51 -0.39 1.81
CA VAL A 182 -12.54 -1.71 1.17
C VAL A 182 -13.54 -1.67 0.04
N TYR A 183 -13.11 -2.01 -1.18
CA TYR A 183 -14.01 -2.03 -2.32
C TYR A 183 -14.97 -3.21 -2.20
N THR A 184 -16.25 -2.93 -2.43
CA THR A 184 -17.30 -3.94 -2.39
C THR A 184 -17.26 -4.86 -3.60
N ASP A 185 -17.91 -6.00 -3.51
CA ASP A 185 -18.06 -6.93 -4.65
C ASP A 185 -18.65 -6.23 -5.87
N ALA A 186 -19.61 -5.33 -5.68
CA ALA A 186 -20.23 -4.57 -6.77
C ALA A 186 -19.23 -3.63 -7.46
N ALA A 187 -18.35 -2.97 -6.69
CA ALA A 187 -17.29 -2.14 -7.24
C ALA A 187 -16.25 -2.98 -8.02
N LEU A 188 -15.85 -4.11 -7.44
CA LEU A 188 -14.90 -5.04 -8.09
C LEU A 188 -15.50 -5.68 -9.36
N GLU A 189 -16.80 -5.97 -9.37
CA GLU A 189 -17.51 -6.42 -10.58
C GLU A 189 -17.53 -5.33 -11.66
N GLY A 190 -17.72 -4.07 -11.30
CA GLY A 190 -17.59 -2.94 -12.23
C GLY A 190 -16.19 -2.83 -12.83
N VAL A 191 -15.15 -2.97 -12.01
CA VAL A 191 -13.75 -3.01 -12.48
C VAL A 191 -13.52 -4.18 -13.42
N ARG A 192 -14.02 -5.39 -13.06
CA ARG A 192 -13.92 -6.57 -13.90
C ARG A 192 -14.54 -6.33 -15.28
N ASP A 193 -15.77 -5.79 -15.32
CA ASP A 193 -16.49 -5.58 -16.57
C ASP A 193 -15.70 -4.65 -17.50
N LEU A 194 -15.17 -3.54 -16.96
CA LEU A 194 -14.32 -2.63 -17.72
C LEU A 194 -13.02 -3.29 -18.20
N ALA A 195 -12.33 -4.01 -17.32
CA ALA A 195 -11.08 -4.67 -17.68
C ALA A 195 -11.27 -5.76 -18.75
N VAL A 196 -12.41 -6.45 -18.73
CA VAL A 196 -12.78 -7.45 -19.75
C VAL A 196 -13.18 -6.79 -21.06
N ASP A 197 -13.97 -5.73 -21.03
CA ASP A 197 -14.50 -5.05 -22.21
C ASP A 197 -13.37 -4.34 -23.01
N HIS A 198 -12.37 -3.78 -22.32
CA HIS A 198 -11.24 -3.06 -22.93
C HIS A 198 -9.96 -3.87 -23.01
N ASP A 199 -9.96 -5.16 -22.61
CA ASP A 199 -8.76 -6.03 -22.55
C ASP A 199 -7.62 -5.44 -21.71
N THR A 200 -7.95 -4.68 -20.66
CA THR A 200 -7.01 -3.97 -19.79
C THR A 200 -6.41 -4.94 -18.76
N THR A 201 -5.10 -4.85 -18.55
CA THR A 201 -4.42 -5.53 -17.45
C THR A 201 -4.67 -4.82 -16.13
N VAL A 202 -4.84 -5.57 -15.03
CA VAL A 202 -5.09 -4.98 -13.71
C VAL A 202 -4.01 -5.40 -12.71
N VAL A 203 -3.42 -4.43 -12.01
CA VAL A 203 -2.67 -4.67 -10.78
C VAL A 203 -3.62 -4.54 -9.60
N SER A 204 -3.85 -5.64 -8.88
CA SER A 204 -4.58 -5.68 -7.62
C SER A 204 -3.60 -5.65 -6.45
N ASP A 205 -3.40 -4.47 -5.85
CA ASP A 205 -2.56 -4.31 -4.66
C ASP A 205 -3.37 -4.61 -3.41
N GLU A 206 -3.17 -5.81 -2.87
CA GLU A 206 -3.91 -6.38 -1.74
C GLU A 206 -3.05 -6.43 -0.47
N LEU A 207 -2.05 -5.56 -0.35
CA LEU A 207 -1.08 -5.57 0.75
C LEU A 207 -1.72 -5.44 2.14
N TYR A 208 -2.92 -4.88 2.24
CA TYR A 208 -3.69 -4.72 3.47
C TYR A 208 -4.83 -5.74 3.64
N GLN A 209 -4.93 -6.74 2.77
CA GLN A 209 -6.02 -7.73 2.71
C GLN A 209 -6.43 -8.33 4.07
N GLN A 210 -5.46 -8.58 4.95
CA GLN A 210 -5.70 -9.17 6.27
C GLN A 210 -5.97 -8.13 7.38
N ILE A 211 -5.99 -6.84 7.04
CA ILE A 211 -6.30 -5.75 7.97
C ILE A 211 -7.62 -5.13 7.51
N VAL A 212 -8.71 -5.78 7.84
CA VAL A 212 -10.09 -5.34 7.58
C VAL A 212 -10.86 -5.24 8.89
N HIS A 213 -11.86 -4.38 8.92
CA HIS A 213 -12.61 -4.03 10.12
C HIS A 213 -14.08 -4.45 9.99
N ASP A 214 -14.81 -4.44 11.11
CA ASP A 214 -16.24 -4.73 11.17
C ASP A 214 -16.62 -6.14 10.67
N GLY A 215 -15.69 -7.10 10.78
CA GLY A 215 -15.92 -8.46 10.30
C GLY A 215 -16.09 -8.59 8.79
N ARG A 216 -15.59 -7.62 8.03
CA ARG A 216 -15.61 -7.64 6.56
C ARG A 216 -14.74 -8.76 6.02
N GLU A 217 -15.17 -9.33 4.93
CA GLU A 217 -14.37 -10.23 4.11
C GLU A 217 -13.95 -9.49 2.83
N MET A 218 -12.78 -9.79 2.33
CA MET A 218 -12.23 -9.18 1.12
C MET A 218 -12.27 -10.17 -0.03
N THR A 219 -12.87 -9.76 -1.14
CA THR A 219 -12.80 -10.51 -2.40
C THR A 219 -11.53 -10.09 -3.14
N SER A 220 -10.68 -11.05 -3.52
CA SER A 220 -9.57 -10.77 -4.42
C SER A 220 -10.07 -10.58 -5.85
N LEU A 221 -9.65 -9.48 -6.49
CA LEU A 221 -10.13 -9.14 -7.83
C LEU A 221 -9.82 -10.23 -8.87
N GLY A 222 -8.65 -10.87 -8.77
CA GLY A 222 -8.25 -11.96 -9.66
C GLY A 222 -9.12 -13.21 -9.55
N SER A 223 -9.93 -13.37 -8.49
CA SER A 223 -10.85 -14.50 -8.32
C SER A 223 -12.14 -14.35 -9.13
N LEU A 224 -12.44 -13.15 -9.61
CA LEU A 224 -13.63 -12.91 -10.41
C LEU A 224 -13.51 -13.54 -11.80
N SER A 225 -14.64 -13.97 -12.34
CA SER A 225 -14.69 -14.63 -13.67
C SER A 225 -14.13 -13.72 -14.76
N GLY A 226 -13.16 -14.21 -15.52
CA GLY A 226 -12.49 -13.49 -16.59
C GLY A 226 -11.27 -12.65 -16.13
N MET A 227 -10.96 -12.62 -14.82
CA MET A 227 -9.86 -11.84 -14.28
C MET A 227 -8.54 -12.61 -14.10
N GLY A 228 -8.57 -13.93 -14.00
CA GLY A 228 -7.38 -14.73 -13.70
C GLY A 228 -6.20 -14.51 -14.67
N ASP A 229 -6.48 -14.35 -15.98
CA ASP A 229 -5.45 -14.18 -17.01
C ASP A 229 -5.03 -12.72 -17.22
N ARG A 230 -5.67 -11.74 -16.53
CA ARG A 230 -5.41 -10.31 -16.68
C ARG A 230 -5.11 -9.58 -15.39
N THR A 231 -5.12 -10.28 -14.25
CA THR A 231 -4.84 -9.68 -12.94
C THR A 231 -3.47 -10.08 -12.44
N ILE A 232 -2.72 -9.10 -11.98
CA ILE A 232 -1.51 -9.30 -11.21
C ILE A 232 -1.87 -8.97 -9.75
N THR A 233 -1.95 -10.02 -8.92
CA THR A 233 -2.20 -9.85 -7.48
C THR A 233 -0.88 -9.60 -6.76
N LEU A 234 -0.79 -8.47 -6.09
CA LEU A 234 0.36 -8.08 -5.29
C LEU A 234 0.03 -8.15 -3.81
N ASN A 235 0.90 -8.76 -3.05
CA ASN A 235 0.77 -8.83 -1.60
C ASN A 235 2.16 -8.93 -0.94
N GLY A 236 2.20 -9.04 0.40
CA GLY A 236 3.48 -9.14 1.10
C GLY A 236 3.34 -9.24 2.61
N PHE A 237 4.49 -9.17 3.26
CA PHE A 237 4.60 -9.47 4.69
C PHE A 237 4.69 -8.20 5.55
N SER A 238 4.84 -7.04 4.91
CA SER A 238 5.15 -5.79 5.60
C SER A 238 4.08 -5.36 6.60
N LYS A 239 2.78 -5.61 6.29
CA LYS A 239 1.68 -5.01 7.04
C LYS A 239 1.04 -6.00 8.02
N ALA A 240 0.36 -7.01 7.53
CA ALA A 240 -0.33 -7.99 8.36
C ALA A 240 0.61 -8.78 9.30
N TYR A 241 1.87 -8.93 8.92
CA TYR A 241 2.86 -9.69 9.70
C TYR A 241 3.88 -8.79 10.42
N ALA A 242 3.71 -7.46 10.40
CA ALA A 242 4.64 -6.49 11.00
C ALA A 242 6.11 -6.72 10.58
N MET A 243 6.34 -6.90 9.26
CA MET A 243 7.65 -7.22 8.68
C MET A 243 8.15 -6.15 7.71
N THR A 244 7.92 -4.86 8.00
CA THR A 244 8.31 -3.77 7.09
C THR A 244 9.81 -3.77 6.79
N GLY A 245 10.65 -3.90 7.81
CA GLY A 245 12.12 -3.90 7.73
C GLY A 245 12.72 -5.19 7.14
N TRP A 246 11.95 -6.29 7.08
CA TRP A 246 12.42 -7.57 6.54
C TRP A 246 12.50 -7.59 5.02
N ARG A 247 11.80 -6.67 4.35
CA ARG A 247 11.77 -6.53 2.90
C ARG A 247 11.37 -7.83 2.21
N LEU A 248 10.16 -8.32 2.47
CA LEU A 248 9.59 -9.51 1.83
C LEU A 248 8.19 -9.20 1.28
N GLY A 249 7.97 -9.56 0.03
CA GLY A 249 6.70 -9.44 -0.68
C GLY A 249 6.67 -10.35 -1.89
N TYR A 250 5.60 -10.30 -2.64
CA TYR A 250 5.44 -11.10 -3.85
C TYR A 250 4.38 -10.50 -4.77
N PHE A 251 4.41 -10.93 -6.01
CA PHE A 251 3.27 -10.85 -6.90
C PHE A 251 2.99 -12.21 -7.52
N ALA A 252 1.75 -12.42 -7.91
CA ALA A 252 1.29 -13.57 -8.66
C ALA A 252 0.50 -13.13 -9.87
N GLY A 253 0.57 -13.88 -10.95
CA GLY A 253 -0.13 -13.59 -12.19
C GLY A 253 0.18 -14.60 -13.27
N PRO A 254 -0.22 -14.39 -14.53
CA PRO A 254 0.03 -15.30 -15.62
C PRO A 254 1.51 -15.69 -15.72
N ALA A 255 1.80 -16.97 -15.94
CA ALA A 255 3.16 -17.50 -15.95
C ALA A 255 4.10 -16.77 -16.95
N GLU A 256 3.56 -16.28 -18.08
CA GLU A 256 4.30 -15.48 -19.06
C GLU A 256 4.78 -14.17 -18.44
N LEU A 257 3.92 -13.45 -17.71
CA LEU A 257 4.29 -12.22 -17.02
C LEU A 257 5.36 -12.47 -15.96
N VAL A 258 5.20 -13.51 -15.14
CA VAL A 258 6.17 -13.87 -14.10
C VAL A 258 7.54 -14.18 -14.72
N SER A 259 7.55 -14.86 -15.88
CA SER A 259 8.77 -15.14 -16.65
C SER A 259 9.45 -13.86 -17.16
N GLU A 260 8.69 -12.92 -17.73
CA GLU A 260 9.22 -11.66 -18.26
C GLU A 260 9.71 -10.73 -17.15
N ALA A 261 8.91 -10.56 -16.08
CA ALA A 261 9.30 -9.80 -14.89
C ALA A 261 10.53 -10.41 -14.20
N GLY A 262 10.70 -11.73 -14.30
CA GLY A 262 11.89 -12.43 -13.82
C GLY A 262 13.20 -11.95 -14.44
N LYS A 263 13.17 -11.39 -15.65
CA LYS A 263 14.34 -10.76 -16.28
C LYS A 263 14.71 -9.46 -15.56
N VAL A 264 13.72 -8.63 -15.25
CA VAL A 264 13.90 -7.38 -14.46
C VAL A 264 14.40 -7.73 -13.07
N HIS A 265 13.77 -8.70 -12.40
CA HIS A 265 14.15 -9.19 -11.08
C HIS A 265 15.61 -9.66 -11.03
N GLY A 266 16.00 -10.54 -11.96
CA GLY A 266 17.35 -11.12 -12.03
C GLY A 266 18.45 -10.07 -12.22
N HIS A 267 18.15 -8.96 -12.92
CA HIS A 267 19.12 -7.88 -13.18
C HIS A 267 19.03 -6.72 -12.19
N SER A 268 17.99 -6.65 -11.34
CA SER A 268 17.85 -5.61 -10.31
C SER A 268 18.29 -6.09 -8.93
N VAL A 269 17.79 -7.24 -8.47
CA VAL A 269 17.97 -7.71 -7.08
C VAL A 269 18.48 -9.13 -6.95
N SER A 270 18.48 -9.92 -8.04
CA SER A 270 18.89 -11.33 -8.12
C SER A 270 17.95 -12.29 -7.39
N CYS A 271 17.66 -12.08 -6.12
CA CYS A 271 16.70 -12.84 -5.31
C CYS A 271 16.37 -12.08 -4.03
N ALA A 272 15.26 -12.42 -3.37
CA ALA A 272 14.96 -11.97 -2.02
C ALA A 272 15.91 -12.63 -0.99
N THR A 273 16.03 -12.03 0.19
CA THR A 273 16.93 -12.47 1.25
C THR A 273 16.59 -13.89 1.73
N ASN A 274 17.56 -14.80 1.66
CA ASN A 274 17.35 -16.25 1.89
C ASN A 274 16.69 -16.55 3.25
N PHE A 275 17.32 -16.21 4.37
CA PHE A 275 16.79 -16.53 5.70
C PHE A 275 15.43 -15.84 5.97
N VAL A 276 15.16 -14.69 5.36
CA VAL A 276 13.88 -13.99 5.45
C VAL A 276 12.77 -14.78 4.74
N GLN A 277 13.06 -15.45 3.63
CA GLN A 277 12.09 -16.29 2.94
C GLN A 277 11.64 -17.48 3.80
N HIS A 278 12.52 -18.03 4.64
CA HIS A 278 12.15 -19.09 5.60
C HIS A 278 11.21 -18.54 6.69
N ALA A 279 11.44 -17.31 7.16
CA ALA A 279 10.52 -16.62 8.05
C ALA A 279 9.15 -16.34 7.40
N GLY A 280 9.14 -16.04 6.10
CA GLY A 280 7.92 -15.87 5.32
C GLY A 280 7.06 -17.14 5.26
N VAL A 281 7.67 -18.30 5.15
CA VAL A 281 6.94 -19.60 5.23
C VAL A 281 6.25 -19.75 6.59
N GLU A 282 6.95 -19.44 7.68
CA GLU A 282 6.39 -19.48 9.04
C GLU A 282 5.26 -18.46 9.21
N ALA A 283 5.45 -17.25 8.69
CA ALA A 283 4.45 -16.19 8.75
C ALA A 283 3.11 -16.61 8.09
N LEU A 284 3.18 -17.25 6.93
CA LEU A 284 1.97 -17.68 6.20
C LEU A 284 1.27 -18.87 6.85
N ARG A 285 1.99 -19.74 7.54
CA ARG A 285 1.45 -21.02 8.00
C ARG A 285 1.05 -21.04 9.46
N ASN A 286 1.66 -20.21 10.30
CA ASN A 286 1.57 -20.36 11.75
C ASN A 286 1.39 -19.02 12.51
N THR A 287 0.85 -17.97 11.86
CA THR A 287 0.81 -16.62 12.46
C THR A 287 -0.60 -15.99 12.45
N ASP A 288 -1.64 -16.74 12.08
CA ASP A 288 -3.01 -16.22 11.92
C ASP A 288 -3.54 -15.55 13.20
N GLU A 289 -3.26 -16.11 14.39
CA GLU A 289 -3.70 -15.55 15.68
C GLU A 289 -3.10 -14.17 15.91
N ALA A 290 -1.78 -14.01 15.69
CA ALA A 290 -1.11 -12.72 15.86
C ALA A 290 -1.58 -11.68 14.83
N VAL A 291 -1.85 -12.09 13.59
CA VAL A 291 -2.43 -11.22 12.55
C VAL A 291 -3.82 -10.75 12.97
N ALA A 292 -4.68 -11.65 13.45
CA ALA A 292 -6.02 -11.31 13.93
C ALA A 292 -5.99 -10.36 15.15
N GLU A 293 -5.05 -10.57 16.09
CA GLU A 293 -4.86 -9.68 17.24
C GLU A 293 -4.45 -8.26 16.82
N MET A 294 -3.52 -8.14 15.87
CA MET A 294 -3.09 -6.85 15.32
C MET A 294 -4.22 -6.15 14.56
N ALA A 295 -4.95 -6.86 13.71
CA ALA A 295 -6.11 -6.31 12.98
C ALA A 295 -7.17 -5.79 13.96
N ALA A 296 -7.52 -6.57 15.00
CA ALA A 296 -8.46 -6.14 16.03
C ALA A 296 -7.96 -4.93 16.86
N ALA A 297 -6.64 -4.77 17.04
CA ALA A 297 -6.09 -3.60 17.69
C ALA A 297 -6.24 -2.35 16.80
N PHE A 298 -5.98 -2.47 15.49
CA PHE A 298 -6.21 -1.37 14.55
C PHE A 298 -7.69 -0.97 14.48
N GLU A 299 -8.62 -1.93 14.48
CA GLU A 299 -10.05 -1.67 14.51
C GLU A 299 -10.45 -0.85 15.75
N ARG A 300 -10.01 -1.26 16.95
CA ARG A 300 -10.29 -0.51 18.18
C ARG A 300 -9.73 0.91 18.15
N ARG A 301 -8.54 1.11 17.58
CA ARG A 301 -7.95 2.45 17.42
C ARG A 301 -8.75 3.30 16.45
N ARG A 302 -9.13 2.74 15.29
CA ARG A 302 -10.02 3.38 14.31
C ARG A 302 -11.31 3.87 14.99
N ASP A 303 -11.99 2.99 15.74
CA ASP A 303 -13.23 3.33 16.43
C ASP A 303 -13.05 4.49 17.40
N THR A 304 -11.96 4.46 18.18
CA THR A 304 -11.62 5.54 19.11
C THR A 304 -11.40 6.85 18.38
N LEU A 305 -10.61 6.84 17.29
CA LEU A 305 -10.30 8.06 16.54
C LEU A 305 -11.51 8.67 15.85
N VAL A 306 -12.35 7.85 15.24
CA VAL A 306 -13.57 8.32 14.57
C VAL A 306 -14.52 8.95 15.60
N ALA A 307 -14.69 8.32 16.76
CA ALA A 307 -15.50 8.87 17.84
C ALA A 307 -14.95 10.21 18.38
N GLU A 308 -13.65 10.28 18.64
CA GLU A 308 -12.98 11.50 19.12
C GLU A 308 -13.04 12.65 18.12
N LEU A 309 -12.90 12.38 16.84
CA LEU A 309 -13.06 13.40 15.79
C LEU A 309 -14.50 13.91 15.72
N ALA A 310 -15.49 13.01 15.80
CA ALA A 310 -16.90 13.36 15.81
C ALA A 310 -17.26 14.23 17.05
N ASP A 311 -16.74 13.90 18.24
CA ASP A 311 -16.93 14.68 19.48
C ASP A 311 -16.31 16.09 19.36
N ARG A 312 -15.26 16.25 18.54
CA ARG A 312 -14.63 17.55 18.21
C ARG A 312 -15.32 18.25 17.04
N GLY A 313 -16.38 17.67 16.47
CA GLY A 313 -17.15 18.24 15.36
C GLY A 313 -16.51 18.05 13.98
N VAL A 314 -15.57 17.12 13.85
CA VAL A 314 -14.93 16.75 12.58
C VAL A 314 -15.53 15.44 12.10
N ASP A 315 -16.22 15.46 10.97
CA ASP A 315 -16.80 14.27 10.35
C ASP A 315 -15.82 13.65 9.33
N VAL A 316 -15.57 12.37 9.45
CA VAL A 316 -14.64 11.63 8.58
C VAL A 316 -15.26 10.31 8.14
N PRO A 317 -15.06 9.88 6.89
CA PRO A 317 -15.38 8.52 6.49
C PRO A 317 -14.61 7.52 7.36
N ALA A 318 -15.33 6.62 8.04
CA ALA A 318 -14.69 5.61 8.88
C ALA A 318 -13.93 4.60 8.01
N PRO A 319 -12.61 4.42 8.21
CA PRO A 319 -11.86 3.41 7.48
C PRO A 319 -12.40 2.01 7.70
N GLU A 320 -12.46 1.22 6.64
CA GLU A 320 -12.99 -0.15 6.63
C GLU A 320 -11.87 -1.20 6.67
N GLY A 321 -10.62 -0.76 6.50
CA GLY A 321 -9.41 -1.58 6.56
C GLY A 321 -8.14 -0.75 6.57
N ALA A 322 -6.99 -1.39 6.44
CA ALA A 322 -5.67 -0.80 6.60
C ALA A 322 -5.51 -0.15 7.99
N PHE A 323 -4.72 0.90 8.10
CA PHE A 323 -4.53 1.68 9.32
C PHE A 323 -4.31 3.17 9.00
N TYR A 324 -5.09 3.69 8.03
CA TYR A 324 -5.05 5.09 7.60
C TYR A 324 -6.42 5.73 7.68
N LEU A 325 -6.41 7.05 7.91
CA LEU A 325 -7.58 7.90 7.92
C LEU A 325 -7.26 9.17 7.14
N MET A 326 -8.22 9.64 6.34
CA MET A 326 -8.16 10.92 5.63
C MET A 326 -8.90 11.98 6.46
N LEU A 327 -8.14 12.87 7.07
CA LEU A 327 -8.66 14.01 7.82
C LEU A 327 -8.91 15.16 6.84
N PRO A 328 -10.15 15.72 6.75
CA PRO A 328 -10.38 16.95 6.01
C PRO A 328 -9.63 18.12 6.67
N VAL A 329 -8.92 18.91 5.86
CA VAL A 329 -8.12 20.05 6.31
C VAL A 329 -8.32 21.22 5.36
N ALA A 330 -7.60 22.33 5.57
CA ALA A 330 -7.64 23.47 4.66
C ALA A 330 -7.25 23.09 3.22
N GLU A 331 -7.72 23.84 2.24
CA GLU A 331 -7.47 23.59 0.80
C GLU A 331 -5.95 23.49 0.50
N ASP A 332 -5.12 24.32 1.16
CA ASP A 332 -3.65 24.18 1.14
C ASP A 332 -3.22 23.17 2.22
N ASP A 333 -3.38 21.89 1.89
CA ASP A 333 -3.05 20.77 2.77
C ASP A 333 -1.55 20.65 3.06
N GLN A 334 -0.71 21.12 2.15
CA GLN A 334 0.72 21.15 2.36
C GLN A 334 1.10 22.17 3.44
N ALA A 335 0.61 23.40 3.35
CA ALA A 335 0.85 24.42 4.38
C ALA A 335 0.25 24.00 5.74
N TRP A 336 -0.88 23.30 5.72
CA TRP A 336 -1.48 22.73 6.92
C TRP A 336 -0.56 21.68 7.56
N CYS A 337 -0.03 20.73 6.79
CA CYS A 337 0.91 19.70 7.28
C CYS A 337 2.23 20.33 7.78
N GLU A 338 2.76 21.35 7.09
CA GLU A 338 3.94 22.10 7.53
C GLU A 338 3.69 22.80 8.88
N THR A 339 2.50 23.37 9.10
CA THR A 339 2.12 23.98 10.38
C THR A 339 1.93 22.90 11.45
N ALA A 340 1.30 21.77 11.12
CA ALA A 340 1.08 20.66 12.05
C ALA A 340 2.41 20.10 12.60
N ILE A 341 3.40 19.89 11.74
CA ILE A 341 4.70 19.40 12.20
C ILE A 341 5.53 20.49 12.87
N GLY A 342 5.50 21.72 12.36
CA GLY A 342 6.35 22.82 12.85
C GLY A 342 5.88 23.40 14.18
N GLU A 343 4.58 23.53 14.41
CA GLU A 343 4.00 24.18 15.59
C GLU A 343 3.35 23.18 16.57
N ALA A 344 2.53 22.24 16.07
CA ALA A 344 1.88 21.24 16.91
C ALA A 344 2.74 19.99 17.15
N HIS A 345 3.83 19.83 16.42
CA HIS A 345 4.71 18.65 16.45
C HIS A 345 3.96 17.34 16.17
N VAL A 346 3.04 17.40 15.19
CA VAL A 346 2.30 16.25 14.68
C VAL A 346 2.63 16.08 13.21
N ALA A 347 3.27 14.97 12.85
CA ALA A 347 3.63 14.68 11.47
C ALA A 347 2.49 13.94 10.76
N THR A 348 2.04 14.46 9.61
CA THR A 348 1.00 13.89 8.75
C THR A 348 1.40 14.04 7.29
N VAL A 349 0.73 13.37 6.36
CA VAL A 349 1.07 13.46 4.94
C VAL A 349 -0.03 14.21 4.18
N PRO A 350 0.29 15.26 3.40
CA PRO A 350 -0.71 16.02 2.66
C PRO A 350 -1.43 15.14 1.63
N GLY A 351 -2.75 15.31 1.52
CA GLY A 351 -3.61 14.55 0.61
C GLY A 351 -3.31 14.82 -0.86
N SER A 352 -2.85 16.03 -1.18
CA SER A 352 -2.37 16.38 -2.53
C SER A 352 -1.27 15.44 -3.04
N ALA A 353 -0.44 14.87 -2.16
CA ALA A 353 0.54 13.86 -2.52
C ALA A 353 -0.10 12.56 -3.05
N PHE A 354 -1.36 12.31 -2.74
CA PHE A 354 -2.14 11.14 -3.18
C PHE A 354 -3.17 11.49 -4.27
N GLY A 355 -3.19 12.73 -4.74
CA GLY A 355 -4.15 13.22 -5.72
C GLY A 355 -5.43 13.82 -5.11
N THR A 356 -5.50 14.04 -3.80
CA THR A 356 -6.69 14.49 -3.06
C THR A 356 -6.36 15.69 -2.18
N PRO A 357 -6.26 16.91 -2.75
CA PRO A 357 -6.02 18.13 -1.97
C PRO A 357 -7.18 18.40 -0.99
N GLY A 358 -6.87 19.14 0.08
CA GLY A 358 -7.83 19.44 1.15
C GLY A 358 -7.97 18.34 2.21
N TYR A 359 -7.08 17.36 2.19
CA TYR A 359 -7.01 16.29 3.19
C TYR A 359 -5.58 16.12 3.72
N ALA A 360 -5.47 15.52 4.91
CA ALA A 360 -4.22 15.00 5.44
C ALA A 360 -4.39 13.51 5.78
N ARG A 361 -3.44 12.67 5.34
CA ARG A 361 -3.43 11.26 5.74
C ARG A 361 -2.78 11.10 7.11
N LEU A 362 -3.50 10.45 8.02
CA LEU A 362 -3.02 10.01 9.32
C LEU A 362 -2.91 8.49 9.34
N SER A 363 -1.80 7.98 9.88
CA SER A 363 -1.66 6.57 10.24
C SER A 363 -2.08 6.39 11.70
N TYR A 364 -2.96 5.42 11.99
CA TYR A 364 -3.28 5.05 13.37
C TYR A 364 -2.51 3.81 13.86
N ALA A 365 -1.41 3.50 13.21
CA ALA A 365 -0.43 2.54 13.69
C ALA A 365 0.45 3.18 14.77
N ASN A 366 -0.16 3.53 15.90
CA ASN A 366 0.46 4.12 17.08
C ASN A 366 -0.36 3.79 18.33
N SER A 367 0.15 4.03 19.52
CA SER A 367 -0.65 3.83 20.75
C SER A 367 -1.85 4.79 20.81
N THR A 368 -2.95 4.33 21.40
CA THR A 368 -4.16 5.16 21.53
C THR A 368 -3.87 6.48 22.24
N GLU A 369 -2.99 6.47 23.25
CA GLU A 369 -2.60 7.67 24.00
C GLU A 369 -1.92 8.69 23.10
N ARG A 370 -1.00 8.24 22.23
CA ARG A 370 -0.29 9.13 21.28
C ARG A 370 -1.23 9.67 20.20
N LEU A 371 -2.19 8.86 19.76
CA LEU A 371 -3.19 9.28 18.78
C LEU A 371 -4.10 10.39 19.34
N LEU A 372 -4.58 10.23 20.58
CA LEU A 372 -5.38 11.26 21.27
C LEU A 372 -4.56 12.53 21.53
N GLU A 373 -3.32 12.39 21.98
CA GLU A 373 -2.40 13.50 22.16
C GLU A 373 -2.18 14.29 20.85
N ALA A 374 -2.10 13.62 19.71
CA ALA A 374 -2.00 14.32 18.43
C ALA A 374 -3.21 15.24 18.19
N PHE A 375 -4.43 14.75 18.46
CA PHE A 375 -5.63 15.56 18.30
C PHE A 375 -5.69 16.74 19.28
N ASP A 376 -5.28 16.53 20.54
CA ASP A 376 -5.22 17.62 21.53
C ASP A 376 -4.22 18.70 21.08
N ARG A 377 -3.06 18.30 20.53
CA ARG A 377 -2.07 19.23 20.00
C ARG A 377 -2.57 19.99 18.77
N LEU A 378 -3.20 19.29 17.82
CA LEU A 378 -3.79 19.93 16.62
C LEU A 378 -4.90 20.92 17.00
N GLU A 379 -5.78 20.56 17.95
CA GLU A 379 -6.84 21.45 18.44
C GLU A 379 -6.29 22.69 19.15
N ALA A 380 -5.23 22.54 19.96
CA ALA A 380 -4.57 23.65 20.65
C ALA A 380 -3.94 24.67 19.68
N HIS A 381 -3.69 24.29 18.44
CA HIS A 381 -3.15 25.14 17.37
C HIS A 381 -4.19 25.52 16.31
N ASP A 382 -5.50 25.36 16.59
CA ASP A 382 -6.61 25.66 15.68
C ASP A 382 -6.55 24.88 14.33
N LEU A 383 -5.90 23.71 14.34
CA LEU A 383 -5.74 22.84 13.16
C LEU A 383 -6.84 21.77 13.03
N LEU A 384 -7.65 21.56 14.10
CA LEU A 384 -8.88 20.78 14.05
C LEU A 384 -10.07 21.74 14.13
N THR A 385 -10.62 22.12 13.00
CA THR A 385 -11.78 23.02 12.94
C THR A 385 -13.00 22.29 12.41
N ALA A 386 -14.13 22.41 13.12
CA ALA A 386 -15.41 21.91 12.66
C ALA A 386 -15.80 22.62 11.35
N GLY A 387 -16.01 21.88 10.28
CA GLY A 387 -16.66 22.37 9.06
C GLY A 387 -15.74 23.10 8.06
N VAL A 388 -14.53 22.59 7.82
CA VAL A 388 -13.79 22.94 6.60
C VAL A 388 -14.36 22.21 5.40
#